data_0eb5424e701af3c2dd81124d132fc6e4
#
_entry.id   0eb5424e701af3c2dd81124d132fc6e4
#
_cell.length_a   1.000
_cell.length_b   1.000
_cell.length_c   1.000
_cell.angle_alpha   90.00
_cell.angle_beta   90.00
_cell.angle_gamma   90.00
#
_symmetry.space_group_name_H-M   'P 1'
#
loop_
_entity.id
_entity.type
_entity.pdbx_description
1 polymer ?
#
loop_
_entity_poly.entity_id
_entity_poly.type
_entity_poly.pdbx_seq_one_letter_code
_entity_poly.pdbx_strand_id
1 'polypeptide(L)'
;MVDWNGTTMCVFDRYTGESIKAYLFEAALSFSMLCYVQACPTMKIADWIDCHINAYRYFEGVTRLLVPDNLKTGVISNKKYEDPVLNKSYQEMADHYDTTIIPTRVRKPRDKAAVEGAVGDCTIAIVGKLRNRKFFSFNDLNAAILKELDVFNN
;
A
#
# COMPACT_ATOMS: atom_id res chain seq x y z
N MET A 1 9.60 2.92 -0.96
CA MET A 1 9.08 1.72 -1.65
C MET A 1 7.59 1.63 -1.49
N VAL A 2 6.90 1.27 -2.52
CA VAL A 2 5.45 1.06 -2.49
C VAL A 2 5.12 -0.29 -3.12
N ASP A 3 4.09 -0.95 -2.65
CA ASP A 3 3.73 -2.28 -3.11
C ASP A 3 2.30 -2.65 -2.68
N TRP A 4 1.75 -3.68 -3.32
CA TRP A 4 0.57 -4.38 -2.81
C TRP A 4 1.05 -5.56 -1.97
N ASN A 5 0.57 -5.66 -0.74
CA ASN A 5 0.93 -6.80 0.11
C ASN A 5 0.17 -8.05 -0.33
N GLY A 6 0.79 -9.21 -0.19
CA GLY A 6 0.13 -10.47 -0.52
C GLY A 6 -0.98 -10.88 0.45
N THR A 7 -0.93 -10.33 1.66
CA THR A 7 -1.98 -10.57 2.66
C THR A 7 -3.16 -9.65 2.41
N THR A 8 -4.37 -10.13 2.61
CA THR A 8 -5.58 -9.32 2.45
C THR A 8 -6.39 -9.35 3.74
N MET A 9 -7.29 -8.39 3.86
CA MET A 9 -8.30 -8.34 4.92
C MET A 9 -9.68 -8.41 4.29
N CYS A 10 -10.73 -8.27 5.09
CA CYS A 10 -12.11 -8.28 4.60
C CYS A 10 -12.92 -7.15 5.20
N VAL A 11 -13.86 -6.67 4.41
CA VAL A 11 -14.95 -5.81 4.85
C VAL A 11 -16.24 -6.59 4.61
N PHE A 12 -17.22 -6.47 5.48
CA PHE A 12 -18.44 -7.23 5.38
C PHE A 12 -19.62 -6.36 5.00
N ASP A 13 -20.50 -6.87 4.15
CA ASP A 13 -21.75 -6.20 3.87
C ASP A 13 -22.65 -6.34 5.09
N ARG A 14 -23.18 -5.22 5.56
CA ARG A 14 -23.96 -5.19 6.79
C ARG A 14 -25.29 -5.96 6.69
N TYR A 15 -25.84 -6.01 5.49
CA TYR A 15 -27.15 -6.61 5.27
C TYR A 15 -27.08 -8.06 4.83
N THR A 16 -26.12 -8.41 3.99
CA THR A 16 -26.01 -9.77 3.46
C THR A 16 -24.99 -10.63 4.20
N GLY A 17 -24.08 -10.01 4.94
CA GLY A 17 -22.99 -10.70 5.61
C GLY A 17 -21.88 -11.16 4.66
N GLU A 18 -22.00 -10.81 3.37
CA GLU A 18 -21.00 -11.19 2.39
C GLU A 18 -19.67 -10.51 2.65
N SER A 19 -18.57 -11.24 2.51
CA SER A 19 -17.25 -10.66 2.70
C SER A 19 -16.72 -10.08 1.39
N ILE A 20 -16.11 -8.91 1.50
CA ILE A 20 -15.52 -8.20 0.39
C ILE A 20 -14.03 -8.12 0.67
N LYS A 21 -13.21 -8.63 -0.26
CA LYS A 21 -11.77 -8.64 -0.06
C LYS A 21 -11.20 -7.22 -0.05
N ALA A 22 -10.33 -6.96 0.90
CA ALA A 22 -9.60 -5.70 1.01
C ALA A 22 -8.13 -5.94 0.71
N TYR A 23 -7.64 -5.34 -0.35
CA TYR A 23 -6.24 -5.43 -0.75
C TYR A 23 -5.45 -4.38 0.02
N LEU A 24 -4.27 -4.73 0.49
CA LEU A 24 -3.47 -3.84 1.33
C LEU A 24 -2.35 -3.21 0.53
N PHE A 25 -2.42 -1.90 0.37
CA PHE A 25 -1.32 -1.10 -0.16
C PHE A 25 -0.36 -0.80 0.99
N GLU A 26 0.93 -0.88 0.73
CA GLU A 26 1.92 -0.55 1.72
C GLU A 26 3.01 0.33 1.13
N ALA A 27 3.50 1.26 1.94
CA ALA A 27 4.58 2.16 1.57
C ALA A 27 5.51 2.34 2.76
N ALA A 28 6.79 2.54 2.48
CA ALA A 28 7.78 2.84 3.51
C ALA A 28 8.78 3.85 2.99
N LEU A 29 9.19 4.74 3.87
CA LEU A 29 10.28 5.67 3.61
C LEU A 29 11.59 4.97 3.91
N SER A 30 12.53 5.00 2.98
CA SER A 30 13.77 4.25 3.09
C SER A 30 14.65 4.71 4.24
N PHE A 31 14.64 6.00 4.54
CA PHE A 31 15.53 6.55 5.56
C PHE A 31 14.98 6.39 6.97
N SER A 32 13.74 6.82 7.19
CA SER A 32 13.14 6.81 8.52
C SER A 32 12.45 5.50 8.86
N MET A 33 12.20 4.66 7.86
CA MET A 33 11.43 3.41 7.99
C MET A 33 9.99 3.63 8.44
N LEU A 34 9.47 4.84 8.31
CA LEU A 34 8.04 5.09 8.56
C LEU A 34 7.21 4.37 7.51
N CYS A 35 6.12 3.77 7.95
CA CYS A 35 5.25 2.95 7.11
C CYS A 35 3.86 3.53 6.96
N TYR A 36 3.23 3.23 5.85
CA TYR A 36 1.82 3.54 5.61
C TYR A 36 1.13 2.32 5.01
N VAL A 37 -0.07 2.03 5.47
CA VAL A 37 -0.89 0.93 4.97
C VAL A 37 -2.31 1.44 4.73
N GLN A 38 -2.90 1.02 3.63
CA GLN A 38 -4.28 1.37 3.29
C GLN A 38 -4.97 0.18 2.65
N ALA A 39 -6.25 -0.02 2.98
CA ALA A 39 -7.07 -1.08 2.41
C ALA A 39 -7.89 -0.54 1.24
N CYS A 40 -7.92 -1.31 0.15
CA CYS A 40 -8.60 -0.92 -1.08
C CYS A 40 -9.45 -2.07 -1.63
N PRO A 41 -10.54 -1.77 -2.33
CA PRO A 41 -11.37 -2.80 -2.93
C PRO A 41 -10.76 -3.45 -4.18
N THR A 42 -9.79 -2.80 -4.82
CA THR A 42 -9.13 -3.32 -6.02
C THR A 42 -7.64 -3.01 -5.99
N MET A 43 -6.90 -3.63 -6.91
CA MET A 43 -5.50 -3.29 -7.17
C MET A 43 -5.37 -2.52 -8.50
N LYS A 44 -6.43 -1.84 -8.92
CA LYS A 44 -6.40 -1.05 -10.15
C LYS A 44 -5.65 0.26 -9.96
N ILE A 45 -5.28 0.87 -11.06
CA ILE A 45 -4.49 2.11 -11.06
C ILE A 45 -5.14 3.24 -10.27
N ALA A 46 -6.46 3.38 -10.35
CA ALA A 46 -7.14 4.43 -9.60
C ALA A 46 -6.91 4.30 -8.09
N ASP A 47 -7.03 3.09 -7.56
CA ASP A 47 -6.78 2.84 -6.15
C ASP A 47 -5.30 2.98 -5.80
N TRP A 48 -4.42 2.53 -6.70
CA TRP A 48 -2.98 2.66 -6.53
C TRP A 48 -2.57 4.12 -6.38
N ILE A 49 -3.04 4.97 -7.28
CA ILE A 49 -2.73 6.40 -7.25
C ILE A 49 -3.30 7.06 -5.99
N ASP A 50 -4.54 6.73 -5.65
CA ASP A 50 -5.18 7.29 -4.46
C ASP A 50 -4.40 6.95 -3.19
N CYS A 51 -3.88 5.73 -3.11
CA CYS A 51 -3.04 5.32 -1.99
C CYS A 51 -1.77 6.14 -1.88
N HIS A 52 -1.16 6.50 -3.01
CA HIS A 52 0.04 7.35 -3.00
C HIS A 52 -0.28 8.74 -2.47
N ILE A 53 -1.38 9.31 -2.91
CA ILE A 53 -1.81 10.64 -2.45
C ILE A 53 -2.02 10.60 -0.93
N ASN A 54 -2.69 9.59 -0.44
CA ASN A 54 -2.96 9.44 0.98
C ASN A 54 -1.68 9.17 1.79
N ALA A 55 -0.75 8.40 1.22
CA ALA A 55 0.54 8.16 1.84
C ALA A 55 1.33 9.47 1.99
N TYR A 56 1.36 10.28 0.95
CA TYR A 56 2.03 11.58 1.02
C TYR A 56 1.39 12.51 2.05
N ARG A 57 0.08 12.47 2.17
CA ARG A 57 -0.61 13.22 3.23
C ARG A 57 -0.22 12.71 4.61
N TYR A 58 -0.15 11.41 4.78
CA TYR A 58 0.22 10.80 6.06
C TYR A 58 1.65 11.15 6.45
N PHE A 59 2.58 11.07 5.50
CA PHE A 59 3.98 11.38 5.74
C PHE A 59 4.25 12.90 5.78
N GLU A 60 3.28 13.70 5.40
CA GLU A 60 3.39 15.16 5.31
C GLU A 60 4.50 15.61 4.37
N GLY A 61 4.66 14.90 3.27
CA GLY A 61 5.66 15.25 2.27
C GLY A 61 5.68 14.27 1.11
N VAL A 62 6.43 14.62 0.08
CA VAL A 62 6.58 13.82 -1.13
C VAL A 62 8.04 13.40 -1.27
N THR A 63 8.28 12.15 -1.62
CA THR A 63 9.64 11.64 -1.82
C THR A 63 10.17 12.09 -3.19
N ARG A 64 11.48 12.21 -3.31
CA ARG A 64 12.11 12.48 -4.61
C ARG A 64 12.04 11.27 -5.52
N LEU A 65 12.18 10.09 -4.95
CA LEU A 65 12.14 8.83 -5.68
C LEU A 65 10.97 7.99 -5.22
N LEU A 66 10.34 7.33 -6.18
CA LEU A 66 9.20 6.47 -5.92
C LEU A 66 9.55 5.11 -6.51
N VAL A 67 9.65 4.09 -5.67
CA VAL A 67 10.12 2.78 -6.09
C VAL A 67 9.02 1.74 -5.90
N PRO A 68 8.22 1.48 -6.95
CA PRO A 68 7.23 0.40 -6.87
C PRO A 68 7.95 -0.95 -6.92
N ASP A 69 7.54 -1.84 -6.07
CA ASP A 69 8.01 -3.21 -6.15
C ASP A 69 7.23 -3.89 -7.28
N ASN A 70 8.03 -4.40 -8.26
CA ASN A 70 7.37 -4.84 -9.35
C ASN A 70 7.05 -6.17 -9.33
N LEU A 71 6.94 -6.66 -8.44
CA LEU A 71 6.48 -7.80 -8.36
C LEU A 71 6.54 -8.73 -9.16
N LYS A 72 7.03 -9.02 -9.44
CA LYS A 72 7.21 -9.99 -10.02
C LYS A 72 6.30 -10.69 -10.44
N THR A 73 5.92 -10.64 -10.45
CA THR A 73 5.21 -11.17 -10.65
C THR A 73 4.53 -11.70 -11.39
N GLY A 74 4.51 -11.50 -11.92
CA GLY A 74 3.99 -11.94 -12.81
C GLY A 74 2.91 -12.77 -12.80
N VAL A 75 2.58 -13.15 -12.06
CA VAL A 75 1.65 -13.98 -12.17
C VAL A 75 0.39 -13.58 -11.75
N ILE A 76 0.15 -12.39 -11.57
CA ILE A 76 -1.09 -11.96 -11.15
C ILE A 76 -2.01 -11.93 -12.33
N SER A 77 -2.77 -12.93 -12.50
CA SER A 77 -3.80 -12.96 -13.53
C SER A 77 -5.11 -12.39 -12.99
N ASN A 78 -5.04 -11.61 -11.94
CA ASN A 78 -6.22 -11.03 -11.33
C ASN A 78 -6.71 -9.84 -12.15
N LYS A 79 -7.96 -9.83 -12.54
CA LYS A 79 -8.55 -8.74 -13.31
C LYS A 79 -8.54 -7.40 -12.59
N LYS A 80 -8.32 -7.40 -11.26
CA LYS A 80 -8.28 -6.19 -10.46
C LYS A 80 -6.90 -5.58 -10.35
N TYR A 81 -5.90 -6.20 -10.97
CA TYR A 81 -4.54 -5.69 -10.99
C TYR A 81 -4.20 -5.07 -12.33
N GLU A 82 -3.49 -3.96 -12.29
CA GLU A 82 -2.95 -3.30 -13.47
C GLU A 82 -1.49 -2.98 -13.17
N ASP A 83 -0.60 -3.18 -14.15
CA ASP A 83 0.82 -2.87 -13.98
C ASP A 83 1.02 -1.37 -13.90
N PRO A 84 1.40 -0.82 -12.74
CA PRO A 84 1.48 0.62 -12.59
C PRO A 84 2.63 1.26 -13.37
N VAL A 85 3.74 0.55 -13.53
CA VAL A 85 4.94 1.15 -14.13
C VAL A 85 4.71 1.58 -15.57
N LEU A 86 3.85 0.86 -16.30
CA LEU A 86 3.56 1.17 -17.69
C LEU A 86 2.35 2.10 -17.86
N ASN A 87 1.78 2.55 -16.77
CA ASN A 87 0.54 3.31 -16.83
C ASN A 87 0.79 4.81 -16.91
N LYS A 88 0.15 5.45 -17.88
CA LYS A 88 0.30 6.88 -18.12
C LYS A 88 -0.20 7.72 -16.95
N SER A 89 -1.31 7.34 -16.34
CA SER A 89 -1.88 8.10 -15.22
C SER A 89 -0.96 8.09 -14.00
N TYR A 90 -0.26 6.98 -13.78
CA TYR A 90 0.71 6.90 -12.70
C TYR A 90 1.89 7.84 -12.96
N GLN A 91 2.38 7.87 -14.21
CA GLN A 91 3.44 8.79 -14.57
C GLN A 91 2.99 10.25 -14.44
N GLU A 92 1.76 10.55 -14.82
CA GLU A 92 1.21 11.90 -14.65
C GLU A 92 1.12 12.30 -13.17
N MET A 93 0.75 11.38 -12.30
CA MET A 93 0.74 11.63 -10.86
C MET A 93 2.15 11.93 -10.35
N ALA A 94 3.13 11.13 -10.78
CA ALA A 94 4.52 11.35 -10.39
C ALA A 94 5.03 12.71 -10.85
N ASP A 95 4.69 13.09 -12.07
CA ASP A 95 5.07 14.41 -12.61
C ASP A 95 4.43 15.55 -11.83
N HIS A 96 3.16 15.38 -11.45
CA HIS A 96 2.45 16.39 -10.67
C HIS A 96 3.10 16.63 -9.31
N TYR A 97 3.57 15.58 -8.66
CA TYR A 97 4.22 15.70 -7.35
C TYR A 97 5.74 15.86 -7.44
N ASP A 98 6.28 15.93 -8.64
CA ASP A 98 7.72 16.07 -8.87
C ASP A 98 8.52 14.94 -8.23
N THR A 99 8.04 13.72 -8.39
CA THR A 99 8.75 12.53 -7.94
C THR A 99 9.11 11.66 -9.15
N THR A 100 10.20 10.91 -9.05
CA THR A 100 10.69 10.09 -10.15
C THR A 100 10.43 8.62 -9.83
N ILE A 101 9.74 7.93 -10.74
CA ILE A 101 9.48 6.49 -10.61
C ILE A 101 10.74 5.74 -11.03
N ILE A 102 11.25 4.87 -10.16
CA ILE A 102 12.42 4.06 -10.41
C ILE A 102 12.05 2.60 -10.31
N PRO A 103 12.28 1.79 -11.36
CA PRO A 103 12.01 0.36 -11.29
C PRO A 103 12.82 -0.33 -10.20
N THR A 104 12.23 -1.31 -9.55
CA THR A 104 12.86 -2.03 -8.46
C THR A 104 14.21 -2.63 -8.85
N ARG A 105 14.35 -3.08 -10.08
CA ARG A 105 15.56 -3.75 -10.55
C ARG A 105 16.82 -2.90 -10.51
N VAL A 106 16.69 -1.58 -10.39
CA VAL A 106 17.86 -0.70 -10.31
C VAL A 106 18.30 -0.43 -8.88
N ARG A 107 17.59 -0.99 -7.90
CA ARG A 107 17.97 -0.82 -6.50
C ARG A 107 18.93 -1.90 -6.05
N LYS A 108 19.75 -1.56 -5.07
CA LYS A 108 20.64 -2.54 -4.45
C LYS A 108 19.82 -3.50 -3.61
N PRO A 109 20.04 -4.82 -3.71
CA PRO A 109 19.25 -5.80 -2.95
C PRO A 109 19.26 -5.59 -1.45
N ARG A 110 20.37 -5.12 -0.89
CA ARG A 110 20.48 -4.87 0.55
C ARG A 110 19.50 -3.80 1.02
N ASP A 111 19.42 -2.69 0.28
CA ASP A 111 18.52 -1.60 0.64
C ASP A 111 17.07 -2.02 0.53
N LYS A 112 16.76 -2.79 -0.50
CA LYS A 112 15.42 -3.31 -0.71
C LYS A 112 15.00 -4.22 0.43
N ALA A 113 15.88 -5.11 0.87
CA ALA A 113 15.57 -6.07 1.93
C ALA A 113 15.23 -5.36 3.24
N ALA A 114 15.96 -4.31 3.60
CA ALA A 114 15.70 -3.56 4.81
C ALA A 114 14.32 -2.89 4.81
N VAL A 115 13.97 -2.26 3.69
CA VAL A 115 12.68 -1.58 3.56
C VAL A 115 11.54 -2.59 3.51
N GLU A 116 11.70 -3.68 2.79
CA GLU A 116 10.69 -4.74 2.73
C GLU A 116 10.44 -5.35 4.10
N GLY A 117 11.49 -5.54 4.89
CA GLY A 117 11.36 -6.04 6.25
C GLY A 117 10.54 -5.09 7.12
N ALA A 118 10.83 -3.80 7.08
CA ALA A 118 10.11 -2.79 7.85
C ALA A 118 8.62 -2.76 7.47
N VAL A 119 8.33 -2.76 6.17
CA VAL A 119 6.96 -2.75 5.69
C VAL A 119 6.22 -4.02 6.07
N GLY A 120 6.88 -5.17 5.91
CA GLY A 120 6.30 -6.46 6.25
C GLY A 120 5.93 -6.53 7.73
N ASP A 121 6.82 -6.09 8.59
CA ASP A 121 6.57 -6.07 10.04
C ASP A 121 5.39 -5.18 10.39
N CYS A 122 5.29 -4.02 9.75
CA CYS A 122 4.18 -3.10 9.95
C CYS A 122 2.85 -3.73 9.57
N THR A 123 2.78 -4.31 8.38
CA THR A 123 1.55 -4.93 7.88
C THR A 123 1.14 -6.10 8.76
N ILE A 124 2.07 -6.96 9.15
CA ILE A 124 1.81 -8.09 10.05
C ILE A 124 1.26 -7.61 11.38
N ALA A 125 1.85 -6.57 11.95
CA ALA A 125 1.40 -6.04 13.24
C ALA A 125 -0.01 -5.50 13.14
N ILE A 126 -0.33 -4.76 12.10
CA ILE A 126 -1.65 -4.17 11.90
C ILE A 126 -2.70 -5.26 11.69
N VAL A 127 -2.45 -6.20 10.79
CA VAL A 127 -3.37 -7.30 10.51
C VAL A 127 -3.60 -8.12 11.77
N GLY A 128 -2.54 -8.39 12.53
CA GLY A 128 -2.65 -9.15 13.77
C GLY A 128 -3.54 -8.48 14.81
N LYS A 129 -3.45 -7.16 14.91
CA LYS A 129 -4.26 -6.43 15.89
C LYS A 129 -5.72 -6.30 15.48
N LEU A 130 -6.00 -6.27 14.19
CA LEU A 130 -7.35 -6.03 13.69
C LEU A 130 -8.09 -7.30 13.26
N ARG A 131 -7.43 -8.46 13.27
CA ARG A 131 -7.99 -9.69 12.71
C ARG A 131 -9.28 -10.19 13.37
N ASN A 132 -9.50 -9.85 14.63
CA ASN A 132 -10.69 -10.29 15.35
C ASN A 132 -11.83 -9.26 15.32
N ARG A 133 -11.62 -8.16 14.63
CA ARG A 133 -12.64 -7.12 14.48
C ARG A 133 -13.30 -7.23 13.12
N LYS A 134 -14.58 -6.92 13.07
CA LYS A 134 -15.33 -6.87 11.82
C LYS A 134 -15.55 -5.42 11.42
N PHE A 135 -15.30 -5.13 10.15
CA PHE A 135 -15.51 -3.79 9.59
C PHE A 135 -16.57 -3.88 8.51
N PHE A 136 -17.45 -2.90 8.45
CA PHE A 136 -18.54 -2.88 7.51
C PHE A 136 -18.38 -1.80 6.44
N SER A 137 -17.27 -1.11 6.42
CA SER A 137 -16.91 -0.18 5.36
C SER A 137 -15.40 -0.07 5.25
N PHE A 138 -14.91 0.32 4.08
CA PHE A 138 -13.49 0.62 3.90
C PHE A 138 -13.07 1.82 4.73
N ASN A 139 -13.95 2.80 4.90
CA ASN A 139 -13.64 3.96 5.75
C ASN A 139 -13.37 3.55 7.18
N ASP A 140 -14.17 2.66 7.75
CA ASP A 140 -13.98 2.18 9.12
C ASP A 140 -12.70 1.36 9.24
N LEU A 141 -12.45 0.48 8.27
CA LEU A 141 -11.23 -0.32 8.26
C LEU A 141 -9.99 0.58 8.17
N ASN A 142 -10.00 1.54 7.26
CA ASN A 142 -8.86 2.43 7.09
C ASN A 142 -8.66 3.35 8.30
N ALA A 143 -9.73 3.78 8.97
CA ALA A 143 -9.60 4.54 10.21
C ALA A 143 -8.92 3.72 11.30
N ALA A 144 -9.26 2.44 11.42
CA ALA A 144 -8.63 1.55 12.37
C ALA A 144 -7.15 1.31 12.03
N ILE A 145 -6.85 1.14 10.74
CA ILE A 145 -5.47 0.99 10.27
C ILE A 145 -4.64 2.22 10.62
N LEU A 146 -5.18 3.42 10.42
CA LEU A 146 -4.46 4.66 10.75
C LEU A 146 -4.12 4.75 12.24
N LYS A 147 -5.03 4.33 13.09
CA LYS A 147 -4.76 4.30 14.53
C LYS A 147 -3.60 3.37 14.86
N GLU A 148 -3.57 2.19 14.25
CA GLU A 148 -2.48 1.24 14.50
C GLU A 148 -1.17 1.71 13.89
N LEU A 149 -1.23 2.43 12.76
CA LEU A 149 -0.03 3.03 12.16
C LEU A 149 0.61 4.04 13.10
N ASP A 150 -0.20 4.89 13.73
CA ASP A 150 0.32 5.87 14.66
C ASP A 150 1.04 5.20 15.84
N VAL A 151 0.52 4.10 16.31
CA VAL A 151 1.17 3.31 17.36
C VAL A 151 2.48 2.68 16.86
N PHE A 152 2.43 2.09 15.67
CA PHE A 152 3.60 1.40 15.11
C PHE A 152 4.75 2.37 14.78
N ASN A 153 4.43 3.52 14.22
CA ASN A 153 5.44 4.50 13.79
C ASN A 153 6.00 5.37 14.93
N ASN A 154 5.43 5.29 16.09
CA ASN A 154 5.93 6.01 17.28
C ASN A 154 6.71 5.08 18.26
#